data_82edf4a37f0fc746732da5d16de49eb3
#
_entry.id   82edf4a37f0fc746732da5d16de49eb3
#
_cell.length_a   1.000
_cell.length_b   1.000
_cell.length_c   1.000
_cell.angle_alpha   90.00
_cell.angle_beta   90.00
_cell.angle_gamma   90.00
#
_symmetry.space_group_name_H-M   'P 1'
#
loop_
_entity.id
_entity.type
_entity.pdbx_description
1 polymer ?
#
loop_
_entity_poly.entity_id
_entity_poly.type
_entity_poly.pdbx_seq_one_letter_code
_entity_poly.pdbx_strand_id
1 'polypeptide(L)'
;EWLPVKLNEETTTIGYKRLLRFETVETNKLRITINDARACLTINNVEAYYAGETNDISFTQKPEDMRSYRYTLQGVTEDEMKKACDKDAATTCFVEGDKLIIDLGGERTITSFHYLPDQSEYNKGLISSYEIAVGTDANAINQVVKQGEFSNIKHNPILQSVYFTPVNARYISLKPTKMVNEGEQMGFAEIAIR
;
A
#
# COMPACT_ATOMS: atom_id res chain seq x y z
N GLU A 1 26.19 -24.56 -21.35
CA GLU A 1 25.20 -23.99 -22.29
C GLU A 1 24.16 -23.20 -21.51
N TRP A 2 23.63 -22.08 -22.07
CA TRP A 2 22.58 -21.28 -21.48
C TRP A 2 21.27 -21.65 -22.13
N LEU A 3 20.29 -22.05 -21.31
CA LEU A 3 18.93 -22.34 -21.76
C LEU A 3 18.02 -21.15 -21.45
N PRO A 4 17.16 -20.72 -22.39
CA PRO A 4 16.21 -19.67 -22.12
C PRO A 4 15.13 -20.16 -21.14
N VAL A 5 14.80 -19.31 -20.19
CA VAL A 5 13.67 -19.54 -19.26
C VAL A 5 12.41 -18.96 -19.89
N LYS A 6 11.35 -19.74 -19.96
CA LYS A 6 10.04 -19.26 -20.44
C LYS A 6 9.42 -18.43 -19.34
N LEU A 7 9.21 -17.15 -19.63
CA LEU A 7 8.49 -16.23 -18.76
C LEU A 7 6.97 -16.40 -18.92
N ASN A 8 6.23 -16.17 -17.87
CA ASN A 8 4.76 -16.24 -17.88
C ASN A 8 4.13 -15.01 -18.55
N GLU A 9 4.91 -13.97 -18.79
CA GLU A 9 4.48 -12.73 -19.44
C GLU A 9 5.58 -12.15 -20.33
N GLU A 10 5.20 -11.35 -21.32
CA GLU A 10 6.16 -10.59 -22.12
C GLU A 10 6.83 -9.51 -21.26
N THR A 11 8.14 -9.44 -21.34
CA THR A 11 8.96 -8.42 -20.70
C THR A 11 9.32 -7.34 -21.69
N THR A 12 8.65 -6.21 -21.61
CA THR A 12 8.92 -5.07 -22.48
C THR A 12 9.76 -3.99 -21.80
N THR A 13 9.69 -3.88 -20.49
CA THR A 13 10.33 -2.76 -19.77
C THR A 13 10.65 -3.14 -18.32
N ILE A 14 11.83 -2.71 -17.85
CA ILE A 14 12.17 -2.66 -16.43
C ILE A 14 12.10 -1.18 -16.01
N GLY A 15 11.16 -0.85 -15.13
CA GLY A 15 11.09 0.45 -14.48
C GLY A 15 11.80 0.43 -13.12
N TYR A 16 11.17 0.98 -12.11
CA TYR A 16 11.70 1.00 -10.73
C TYR A 16 11.88 -0.40 -10.14
N LYS A 17 10.92 -1.29 -10.39
CA LYS A 17 10.97 -2.70 -9.98
C LYS A 17 10.27 -3.57 -11.02
N ARG A 18 10.86 -4.70 -11.35
CA ARG A 18 10.25 -5.71 -12.21
C ARG A 18 10.29 -7.07 -11.52
N LEU A 19 9.14 -7.68 -11.38
CA LEU A 19 8.98 -9.07 -10.93
C LEU A 19 8.67 -9.92 -12.14
N LEU A 20 9.43 -10.99 -12.30
CA LEU A 20 9.27 -11.96 -13.40
C LEU A 20 8.99 -13.32 -12.80
N ARG A 21 8.00 -14.00 -13.34
CA ARG A 21 7.67 -15.36 -12.97
C ARG A 21 7.95 -16.31 -14.11
N PHE A 22 8.44 -17.48 -13.77
CA PHE A 22 8.73 -18.55 -14.68
C PHE A 22 8.62 -19.90 -13.98
N GLU A 23 8.53 -20.98 -14.76
CA GLU A 23 8.52 -22.34 -14.23
C GLU A 23 9.77 -22.60 -13.38
N THR A 24 9.60 -23.40 -12.33
CA THR A 24 10.71 -23.74 -11.44
C THR A 24 11.84 -24.41 -12.21
N VAL A 25 13.04 -23.88 -12.05
CA VAL A 25 14.26 -24.44 -12.63
C VAL A 25 15.31 -24.64 -11.55
N GLU A 26 16.05 -25.72 -11.63
CA GLU A 26 17.20 -25.97 -10.77
C GLU A 26 18.47 -25.50 -11.46
N THR A 27 19.11 -24.48 -10.91
CA THR A 27 20.32 -23.89 -11.49
C THR A 27 21.18 -23.22 -10.44
N ASN A 28 22.46 -23.10 -10.70
CA ASN A 28 23.40 -22.35 -9.89
C ASN A 28 23.81 -21.01 -10.54
N LYS A 29 23.28 -20.69 -11.72
CA LYS A 29 23.60 -19.48 -12.46
C LYS A 29 22.38 -18.96 -13.22
N LEU A 30 22.14 -17.66 -13.12
CA LEU A 30 21.12 -16.95 -13.87
C LEU A 30 21.77 -15.89 -14.75
N ARG A 31 21.32 -15.76 -16.00
CA ARG A 31 21.70 -14.68 -16.90
C ARG A 31 20.49 -13.81 -17.22
N ILE A 32 20.64 -12.52 -17.03
CA ILE A 32 19.68 -11.51 -17.46
C ILE A 32 20.33 -10.78 -18.64
N THR A 33 19.64 -10.76 -19.79
CA THR A 33 20.07 -10.01 -20.95
C THR A 33 19.12 -8.85 -21.17
N ILE A 34 19.66 -7.64 -21.21
CA ILE A 34 18.91 -6.41 -21.47
C ILE A 34 19.27 -5.98 -22.88
N ASN A 35 18.28 -6.00 -23.76
CA ASN A 35 18.51 -5.81 -25.19
C ASN A 35 18.57 -4.33 -25.57
N ASP A 36 17.92 -3.46 -24.79
CA ASP A 36 17.88 -2.02 -25.04
C ASP A 36 17.74 -1.25 -23.74
N ALA A 37 18.24 -0.01 -23.69
CA ALA A 37 18.10 0.91 -22.58
C ALA A 37 18.08 2.36 -23.09
N ARG A 38 17.15 3.16 -22.61
CA ARG A 38 17.05 4.58 -22.99
C ARG A 38 18.17 5.47 -22.44
N ALA A 39 18.87 5.00 -21.41
CA ALA A 39 19.97 5.70 -20.74
C ALA A 39 20.96 4.68 -20.17
N CYS A 40 21.97 5.14 -19.41
CA CYS A 40 22.89 4.26 -18.71
C CYS A 40 22.12 3.29 -17.80
N LEU A 41 22.32 2.00 -18.04
CA LEU A 41 21.69 0.97 -17.24
C LEU A 41 22.27 0.94 -15.82
N THR A 42 21.40 1.11 -14.84
CA THR A 42 21.76 0.95 -13.43
C THR A 42 20.80 -0.03 -12.79
N ILE A 43 21.32 -1.12 -12.25
CA ILE A 43 20.56 -2.13 -11.50
C ILE A 43 21.07 -2.11 -10.06
N ASN A 44 20.18 -1.79 -9.12
CA ASN A 44 20.52 -1.74 -7.71
C ASN A 44 20.54 -3.13 -7.08
N ASN A 45 19.58 -3.99 -7.45
CA ASN A 45 19.48 -5.34 -6.90
C ASN A 45 18.85 -6.32 -7.88
N VAL A 46 19.29 -7.58 -7.82
CA VAL A 46 18.70 -8.72 -8.55
C VAL A 46 18.59 -9.88 -7.56
N GLU A 47 17.41 -10.42 -7.44
CA GLU A 47 17.11 -11.51 -6.51
C GLU A 47 16.31 -12.60 -7.24
N ALA A 48 16.51 -13.84 -6.85
CA ALA A 48 15.75 -14.98 -7.35
C ALA A 48 15.24 -15.80 -6.16
N TYR A 49 13.96 -16.15 -6.19
CA TYR A 49 13.31 -16.87 -5.12
C TYR A 49 12.60 -18.11 -5.65
N TYR A 50 12.59 -19.17 -4.84
CA TYR A 50 11.66 -20.27 -5.05
C TYR A 50 10.29 -19.84 -4.52
N ALA A 51 9.33 -19.67 -5.42
CA ALA A 51 7.98 -19.19 -5.06
C ALA A 51 7.00 -20.35 -4.74
N GLY A 52 7.41 -21.60 -4.92
CA GLY A 52 6.54 -22.76 -4.81
C GLY A 52 5.46 -22.81 -5.90
N GLU A 53 4.61 -23.82 -5.87
CA GLU A 53 3.40 -23.87 -6.69
C GLU A 53 2.34 -22.98 -6.03
N THR A 54 2.32 -21.72 -6.40
CA THR A 54 1.27 -20.80 -5.99
C THR A 54 0.19 -20.78 -7.07
N ASN A 55 -0.77 -21.66 -6.96
CA ASN A 55 -2.05 -21.48 -7.61
C ASN A 55 -2.65 -20.19 -7.03
N ASP A 56 -2.85 -19.18 -7.88
CA ASP A 56 -3.62 -17.97 -7.59
C ASP A 56 -3.05 -16.93 -6.61
N ILE A 57 -1.81 -16.45 -6.83
CA ILE A 57 -1.49 -15.11 -6.36
C ILE A 57 -1.83 -14.11 -7.49
N SER A 58 -3.05 -13.63 -7.48
CA SER A 58 -3.40 -12.40 -8.19
C SER A 58 -2.67 -11.24 -7.50
N PHE A 59 -1.68 -10.63 -8.17
CA PHE A 59 -0.93 -9.47 -7.65
C PHE A 59 -1.66 -8.15 -7.85
N THR A 60 -2.76 -8.13 -8.55
CA THR A 60 -3.69 -7.02 -8.57
C THR A 60 -4.62 -7.18 -7.37
N GLN A 61 -4.21 -6.67 -6.21
CA GLN A 61 -5.20 -6.41 -5.16
C GLN A 61 -6.16 -5.36 -5.71
N LYS A 62 -7.29 -5.83 -6.17
CA LYS A 62 -8.40 -4.93 -6.50
C LYS A 62 -8.93 -4.34 -5.19
N PRO A 63 -9.40 -3.09 -5.18
CA PRO A 63 -10.07 -2.52 -4.01
C PRO A 63 -11.17 -3.43 -3.44
N GLU A 64 -11.85 -4.18 -4.30
CA GLU A 64 -12.86 -5.19 -3.96
C GLU A 64 -12.34 -6.32 -3.04
N ASP A 65 -11.05 -6.63 -3.09
CA ASP A 65 -10.41 -7.64 -2.25
C ASP A 65 -9.98 -7.11 -0.88
N MET A 66 -10.12 -5.80 -0.64
CA MET A 66 -9.81 -5.18 0.64
C MET A 66 -10.88 -5.51 1.68
N ARG A 67 -10.74 -6.67 2.33
CA ARG A 67 -11.55 -6.99 3.51
C ARG A 67 -11.17 -6.07 4.64
N SER A 68 -12.16 -5.46 5.29
CA SER A 68 -11.96 -4.52 6.40
C SER A 68 -13.00 -4.75 7.49
N TYR A 69 -12.62 -4.43 8.73
CA TYR A 69 -13.64 -4.12 9.73
C TYR A 69 -14.46 -2.92 9.25
N ARG A 70 -15.73 -2.85 9.71
CA ARG A 70 -16.51 -1.62 9.54
C ARG A 70 -15.94 -0.56 10.46
N TYR A 71 -15.91 0.67 10.00
CA TYR A 71 -15.38 1.79 10.76
C TYR A 71 -16.13 3.09 10.41
N THR A 72 -15.92 4.11 11.20
CA THR A 72 -16.28 5.50 10.90
C THR A 72 -15.03 6.38 11.02
N LEU A 73 -14.99 7.47 10.25
CA LEU A 73 -13.93 8.47 10.30
C LEU A 73 -14.41 9.66 11.14
N GLN A 74 -13.58 10.15 12.05
CA GLN A 74 -13.90 11.35 12.82
C GLN A 74 -13.48 12.61 12.04
N GLY A 75 -14.31 13.64 12.12
CA GLY A 75 -14.01 14.94 11.52
C GLY A 75 -14.23 15.02 9.99
N VAL A 76 -14.88 14.03 9.39
CA VAL A 76 -15.27 14.04 7.98
C VAL A 76 -16.79 14.03 7.83
N THR A 77 -17.28 14.53 6.72
CA THR A 77 -18.73 14.45 6.40
C THR A 77 -19.13 13.02 6.02
N GLU A 78 -20.42 12.72 6.07
CA GLU A 78 -20.92 11.40 5.69
C GLU A 78 -20.61 11.06 4.23
N ASP A 79 -20.63 12.05 3.34
CA ASP A 79 -20.32 11.87 1.93
C ASP A 79 -18.83 11.59 1.69
N GLU A 80 -17.93 12.27 2.42
CA GLU A 80 -16.50 11.94 2.39
C GLU A 80 -16.24 10.55 3.01
N MET A 81 -16.93 10.20 4.08
CA MET A 81 -16.82 8.88 4.71
C MET A 81 -17.18 7.76 3.73
N LYS A 82 -18.22 7.94 2.91
CA LYS A 82 -18.63 6.94 1.90
C LYS A 82 -17.50 6.65 0.92
N LYS A 83 -16.81 7.68 0.43
CA LYS A 83 -15.68 7.55 -0.52
C LYS A 83 -14.51 6.74 0.04
N ALA A 84 -14.32 6.73 1.35
CA ALA A 84 -13.23 5.99 1.99
C ALA A 84 -13.42 4.47 1.99
N CYS A 85 -14.63 3.97 1.66
CA CYS A 85 -14.98 2.54 1.75
C CYS A 85 -16.02 2.09 0.72
N ASP A 86 -16.21 2.82 -0.38
CA ASP A 86 -17.17 2.50 -1.44
C ASP A 86 -16.64 1.46 -2.44
N LYS A 87 -15.37 1.10 -2.34
CA LYS A 87 -14.64 0.22 -3.25
C LYS A 87 -14.49 0.78 -4.67
N ASP A 88 -14.62 2.09 -4.80
CA ASP A 88 -14.40 2.80 -6.04
C ASP A 88 -13.09 3.61 -5.96
N ALA A 89 -12.05 3.11 -6.57
CA ALA A 89 -10.75 3.78 -6.60
C ALA A 89 -10.76 5.13 -7.35
N ALA A 90 -11.85 5.46 -8.06
CA ALA A 90 -11.99 6.75 -8.75
C ALA A 90 -12.51 7.86 -7.81
N THR A 91 -13.03 7.52 -6.65
CA THR A 91 -13.45 8.48 -5.63
C THR A 91 -12.32 8.75 -4.64
N THR A 92 -12.23 9.96 -4.10
CA THR A 92 -11.20 10.35 -3.14
C THR A 92 -11.84 11.02 -1.94
N CYS A 93 -11.53 10.51 -0.76
CA CYS A 93 -11.85 11.11 0.52
C CYS A 93 -10.73 12.09 0.90
N PHE A 94 -11.10 13.32 1.28
CA PHE A 94 -10.18 14.30 1.83
C PHE A 94 -10.46 14.55 3.31
N VAL A 95 -9.40 14.62 4.10
CA VAL A 95 -9.50 14.79 5.55
C VAL A 95 -8.77 16.05 5.98
N GLU A 96 -9.46 16.91 6.71
CA GLU A 96 -8.89 18.10 7.34
C GLU A 96 -8.18 17.74 8.65
N GLY A 97 -7.13 18.50 8.97
CA GLY A 97 -6.38 18.34 10.20
C GLY A 97 -5.07 17.59 10.06
N ASP A 98 -4.42 17.37 11.19
CA ASP A 98 -3.06 16.79 11.27
C ASP A 98 -3.05 15.26 11.36
N LYS A 99 -4.20 14.65 11.58
CA LYS A 99 -4.37 13.18 11.69
C LYS A 99 -5.79 12.74 11.37
N LEU A 100 -5.90 11.55 10.82
CA LEU A 100 -7.15 10.83 10.67
C LEU A 100 -7.40 9.96 11.90
N ILE A 101 -8.61 10.03 12.48
CA ILE A 101 -9.06 9.14 13.55
C ILE A 101 -10.17 8.23 13.03
N ILE A 102 -10.00 6.93 13.26
CA ILE A 102 -10.87 5.86 12.81
C ILE A 102 -11.46 5.17 14.04
N ASP A 103 -12.77 5.05 14.12
CA ASP A 103 -13.50 4.30 15.16
C ASP A 103 -14.06 3.00 14.58
N LEU A 104 -13.65 1.87 15.12
CA LEU A 104 -14.12 0.53 14.73
C LEU A 104 -15.48 0.16 15.36
N GLY A 105 -16.09 1.06 16.11
CA GLY A 105 -17.39 0.84 16.80
C GLY A 105 -17.33 -0.11 17.98
N GLY A 106 -16.16 -0.68 18.29
CA GLY A 106 -15.89 -1.59 19.39
C GLY A 106 -14.45 -2.10 19.32
N GLU A 107 -13.98 -2.71 20.39
CA GLU A 107 -12.63 -3.28 20.43
C GLU A 107 -12.52 -4.45 19.44
N ARG A 108 -11.42 -4.46 18.69
CA ARG A 108 -11.04 -5.48 17.72
C ARG A 108 -9.55 -5.80 17.84
N THR A 109 -9.19 -7.03 17.55
CA THR A 109 -7.79 -7.38 17.32
C THR A 109 -7.42 -6.96 15.91
N ILE A 110 -6.49 -6.02 15.78
CA ILE A 110 -6.03 -5.50 14.50
C ILE A 110 -4.58 -5.92 14.23
N THR A 111 -4.27 -6.18 12.97
CA THR A 111 -2.98 -6.71 12.52
C THR A 111 -2.39 -5.93 11.36
N SER A 112 -3.23 -5.14 10.67
CA SER A 112 -2.79 -4.40 9.50
C SER A 112 -3.67 -3.19 9.21
N PHE A 113 -3.04 -2.23 8.55
CA PHE A 113 -3.65 -1.04 7.99
C PHE A 113 -3.32 -0.95 6.51
N HIS A 114 -4.32 -0.71 5.68
CA HIS A 114 -4.16 -0.62 4.24
C HIS A 114 -4.61 0.76 3.77
N TYR A 115 -3.79 1.40 2.95
CA TYR A 115 -3.98 2.73 2.42
C TYR A 115 -3.86 2.70 0.91
N LEU A 116 -4.94 2.96 0.20
CA LEU A 116 -4.95 3.21 -1.23
C LEU A 116 -4.93 4.72 -1.45
N PRO A 117 -3.83 5.29 -1.97
CA PRO A 117 -3.75 6.71 -2.26
C PRO A 117 -4.79 7.16 -3.28
N ASP A 118 -4.96 8.47 -3.44
CA ASP A 118 -5.71 9.05 -4.55
C ASP A 118 -5.22 8.51 -5.90
N GLN A 119 -6.14 8.01 -6.71
CA GLN A 119 -5.89 7.43 -8.03
C GLN A 119 -6.22 8.39 -9.18
N SER A 120 -6.56 9.64 -8.87
CA SER A 120 -6.79 10.67 -9.89
C SER A 120 -5.51 11.01 -10.66
N GLU A 121 -5.66 11.65 -11.81
CA GLU A 121 -4.53 12.05 -12.67
C GLU A 121 -3.47 12.88 -11.93
N TYR A 122 -3.89 13.67 -10.94
CA TYR A 122 -3.01 14.60 -10.20
C TYR A 122 -2.57 14.09 -8.83
N ASN A 123 -3.06 12.93 -8.38
CA ASN A 123 -2.68 12.26 -7.13
C ASN A 123 -2.52 13.21 -5.93
N LYS A 124 -3.62 13.78 -5.45
CA LYS A 124 -3.61 14.77 -4.38
C LYS A 124 -3.58 14.14 -2.99
N GLY A 125 -2.99 14.85 -2.03
CA GLY A 125 -3.04 14.48 -0.62
C GLY A 125 -2.23 13.24 -0.26
N LEU A 126 -1.19 12.92 -1.03
CA LEU A 126 -0.36 11.75 -0.81
C LEU A 126 0.48 11.85 0.46
N ILE A 127 0.39 10.86 1.32
CA ILE A 127 1.20 10.71 2.53
C ILE A 127 2.52 10.05 2.18
N SER A 128 3.64 10.72 2.43
CA SER A 128 4.98 10.13 2.25
C SER A 128 5.41 9.33 3.46
N SER A 129 5.35 9.94 4.66
CA SER A 129 5.74 9.27 5.91
C SER A 129 4.61 9.35 6.91
N TYR A 130 4.49 8.34 7.76
CA TYR A 130 3.35 8.17 8.64
C TYR A 130 3.72 7.64 10.02
N GLU A 131 2.81 7.90 10.97
CA GLU A 131 2.71 7.22 12.26
C GLU A 131 1.30 6.64 12.39
N ILE A 132 1.22 5.36 12.79
CA ILE A 132 -0.03 4.69 13.15
C ILE A 132 0.00 4.44 14.64
N ALA A 133 -1.01 4.96 15.36
CA ALA A 133 -1.21 4.71 16.77
C ALA A 133 -2.61 4.17 17.03
N VAL A 134 -2.78 3.48 18.15
CA VAL A 134 -4.03 2.83 18.55
C VAL A 134 -4.40 3.12 19.99
N GLY A 135 -5.67 2.94 20.32
CA GLY A 135 -6.18 3.10 21.68
C GLY A 135 -7.58 2.51 21.85
N THR A 136 -7.99 2.34 23.09
CA THR A 136 -9.36 1.95 23.46
C THR A 136 -10.26 3.15 23.78
N ASP A 137 -9.65 4.32 24.02
CA ASP A 137 -10.30 5.61 24.29
C ASP A 137 -9.93 6.62 23.18
N ALA A 138 -10.93 7.31 22.64
CA ALA A 138 -10.75 8.33 21.60
C ALA A 138 -9.81 9.48 22.01
N ASN A 139 -9.72 9.78 23.31
CA ASN A 139 -8.86 10.83 23.85
C ASN A 139 -7.44 10.34 24.18
N ALA A 140 -7.17 9.03 24.08
CA ALA A 140 -5.92 8.39 24.49
C ALA A 140 -5.41 7.42 23.41
N ILE A 141 -5.35 7.86 22.14
CA ILE A 141 -4.80 7.09 21.02
C ILE A 141 -3.29 7.37 20.96
N ASN A 142 -2.51 6.73 21.84
CA ASN A 142 -1.10 7.03 22.05
C ASN A 142 -0.16 5.82 21.96
N GLN A 143 -0.69 4.61 21.76
CA GLN A 143 0.12 3.43 21.55
C GLN A 143 0.55 3.38 20.08
N VAL A 144 1.75 3.84 19.78
CA VAL A 144 2.31 3.76 18.42
C VAL A 144 2.60 2.31 18.07
N VAL A 145 1.98 1.80 17.01
CA VAL A 145 2.15 0.43 16.52
C VAL A 145 3.05 0.35 15.29
N LYS A 146 3.13 1.44 14.53
CA LYS A 146 4.01 1.51 13.36
C LYS A 146 4.33 2.95 12.99
N GLN A 147 5.58 3.16 12.56
CA GLN A 147 6.04 4.37 11.89
C GLN A 147 6.82 3.95 10.65
N GLY A 148 6.78 4.77 9.60
CA GLY A 148 7.54 4.47 8.39
C GLY A 148 7.26 5.43 7.23
N GLU A 149 7.74 5.02 6.09
CA GLU A 149 7.51 5.70 4.82
C GLU A 149 6.74 4.76 3.87
N PHE A 150 5.82 5.32 3.11
CA PHE A 150 5.16 4.59 2.03
C PHE A 150 6.10 4.50 0.82
N SER A 151 6.25 3.26 0.31
CA SER A 151 7.23 2.98 -0.74
C SER A 151 6.87 3.66 -2.06
N ASN A 152 7.75 4.54 -2.53
CA ASN A 152 7.68 5.19 -3.85
C ASN A 152 6.34 5.85 -4.20
N ILE A 153 5.60 6.29 -3.19
CA ILE A 153 4.21 6.73 -3.33
C ILE A 153 4.03 7.92 -4.29
N LYS A 154 5.05 8.77 -4.38
CA LYS A 154 5.06 9.94 -5.29
C LYS A 154 4.99 9.54 -6.77
N HIS A 155 5.64 8.44 -7.14
CA HIS A 155 5.78 8.03 -8.55
C HIS A 155 4.98 6.78 -8.89
N ASN A 156 4.51 6.07 -7.87
CA ASN A 156 3.71 4.87 -8.02
C ASN A 156 2.73 4.75 -6.83
N PRO A 157 1.63 5.49 -6.85
CA PRO A 157 0.64 5.56 -5.77
C PRO A 157 -0.26 4.31 -5.73
N ILE A 158 0.34 3.14 -5.55
CA ILE A 158 -0.37 1.87 -5.39
C ILE A 158 -0.77 1.62 -3.94
N LEU A 159 -1.62 0.63 -3.71
CA LEU A 159 -2.02 0.18 -2.38
C LEU A 159 -0.80 -0.09 -1.49
N GLN A 160 -0.77 0.56 -0.35
CA GLN A 160 0.23 0.40 0.70
C GLN A 160 -0.34 -0.45 1.83
N SER A 161 0.34 -1.52 2.18
CA SER A 161 -0.06 -2.43 3.26
C SER A 161 0.93 -2.38 4.40
N VAL A 162 0.46 -2.01 5.58
CA VAL A 162 1.26 -1.89 6.79
C VAL A 162 0.85 -2.97 7.77
N TYR A 163 1.79 -3.85 8.12
CA TYR A 163 1.58 -4.94 9.07
C TYR A 163 2.30 -4.64 10.38
N PHE A 164 1.67 -5.05 11.49
CA PHE A 164 2.22 -4.90 12.84
C PHE A 164 1.79 -6.06 13.74
N THR A 165 2.41 -6.16 14.92
CA THR A 165 2.03 -7.16 15.92
C THR A 165 0.56 -7.00 16.30
N PRO A 166 -0.23 -8.09 16.39
CA PRO A 166 -1.64 -8.01 16.75
C PRO A 166 -1.87 -7.20 18.03
N VAL A 167 -2.79 -6.27 18.00
CA VAL A 167 -3.13 -5.38 19.11
C VAL A 167 -4.65 -5.22 19.22
N ASN A 168 -5.17 -5.19 20.45
CA ASN A 168 -6.58 -4.91 20.71
C ASN A 168 -6.79 -3.40 20.81
N ALA A 169 -7.67 -2.86 19.98
CA ALA A 169 -8.00 -1.46 19.96
C ALA A 169 -9.41 -1.21 19.40
N ARG A 170 -9.98 -0.08 19.75
CA ARG A 170 -11.17 0.48 19.12
C ARG A 170 -10.85 1.63 18.18
N TYR A 171 -9.89 2.45 18.55
CA TYR A 171 -9.51 3.64 17.80
C TYR A 171 -8.13 3.48 17.17
N ILE A 172 -8.01 3.97 15.95
CA ILE A 172 -6.75 4.02 15.19
C ILE A 172 -6.55 5.46 14.75
N SER A 173 -5.33 5.96 14.86
CA SER A 173 -4.95 7.22 14.21
C SER A 173 -3.89 6.98 13.14
N LEU A 174 -4.10 7.58 11.98
CA LEU A 174 -3.08 7.76 10.94
C LEU A 174 -2.65 9.22 10.97
N LYS A 175 -1.41 9.47 11.34
CA LYS A 175 -0.82 10.80 11.34
C LYS A 175 0.25 10.89 10.26
N PRO A 176 0.07 11.71 9.23
CA PRO A 176 1.14 12.05 8.31
C PRO A 176 2.27 12.75 9.08
N THR A 177 3.47 12.23 8.99
CA THR A 177 4.67 12.91 9.48
C THR A 177 5.36 13.68 8.36
N LYS A 178 5.04 13.32 7.09
CA LYS A 178 5.45 14.03 5.89
C LYS A 178 4.45 13.79 4.78
N MET A 179 4.05 14.86 4.11
CA MET A 179 3.27 14.80 2.86
C MET A 179 4.20 14.80 1.64
N VAL A 180 3.76 14.28 0.51
CA VAL A 180 4.50 14.38 -0.76
C VAL A 180 4.56 15.84 -1.21
N ASN A 181 3.44 16.56 -1.13
CA ASN A 181 3.36 17.98 -1.37
C ASN A 181 2.97 18.68 -0.06
N GLU A 182 3.77 19.65 0.36
CA GLU A 182 3.50 20.42 1.57
C GLU A 182 2.21 21.25 1.43
N GLY A 183 1.43 21.34 2.50
CA GLY A 183 0.20 22.13 2.55
C GLY A 183 -1.04 21.48 1.93
N GLU A 184 -0.94 20.29 1.36
CA GLU A 184 -2.11 19.51 0.94
C GLU A 184 -2.83 18.88 2.12
N GLN A 185 -4.16 18.78 2.01
CA GLN A 185 -4.97 17.92 2.89
C GLN A 185 -4.64 16.46 2.62
N MET A 186 -4.79 15.60 3.63
CA MET A 186 -4.72 14.15 3.47
C MET A 186 -5.78 13.66 2.49
N GLY A 187 -5.38 12.90 1.45
CA GLY A 187 -6.29 12.31 0.46
C GLY A 187 -6.02 10.82 0.28
N PHE A 188 -7.09 10.05 0.12
CA PHE A 188 -7.01 8.62 -0.18
C PHE A 188 -8.27 8.12 -0.87
N ALA A 189 -8.12 7.12 -1.74
CA ALA A 189 -9.24 6.46 -2.37
C ALA A 189 -9.90 5.48 -1.39
N GLU A 190 -9.11 4.64 -0.70
CA GLU A 190 -9.63 3.60 0.18
C GLU A 190 -8.75 3.39 1.42
N ILE A 191 -9.42 3.03 2.53
CA ILE A 191 -8.76 2.52 3.73
C ILE A 191 -9.37 1.18 4.12
N ALA A 192 -8.52 0.23 4.53
CA ALA A 192 -8.98 -1.02 5.13
C ALA A 192 -8.16 -1.38 6.38
N ILE A 193 -8.83 -2.00 7.36
CA ILE A 193 -8.27 -2.38 8.66
C ILE A 193 -8.61 -3.83 8.92
N ARG A 194 -7.59 -4.61 9.30
CA ARG A 194 -7.73 -6.03 9.66
C ARG A 194 -7.09 -6.33 10.98
#